data_2afa317d8eba9a123e1f57748b265cd6
#
_entry.id   2afa317d8eba9a123e1f57748b265cd6
#
_cell.length_a   1.000
_cell.length_b   1.000
_cell.length_c   1.000
_cell.angle_alpha   90.00
_cell.angle_beta   90.00
_cell.angle_gamma   90.00
#
_symmetry.space_group_name_H-M   'P 1'
#
loop_
_entity.id
_entity.type
_entity.pdbx_description
1 polymer ?
#
loop_
_entity_poly.entity_id
_entity_poly.type
_entity_poly.pdbx_seq_one_letter_code
_entity_poly.pdbx_strand_id
1 'polypeptide(L)'
;MLLASGLCACAATPLRPAPKTAGSAQPLAQLVVATPDADHDVMAQLLAGEMALNRTDLKVASGYYGKAMAQSNDPKVAERAAGLAVAVHDHAAAQRALDRWQALGAKPAEMAQARAELALDHGDADEARRQLELLLGSGGKDVWRQLGRVLVSARDQAQAARLLEALATPQRLPGDAQAWLAMSELGDKFGRHAYAVQIANAAVQRFKSAETYAWAAQMKLKDGDREGARALLQKALDKAPKNVQLRLAYAGMLSQAGDYAGASRLLEHGPQNADIYAMRAGLAAHDKNDKALAALYQELQKAAPEVRESSAYLLGQLAEMQQRSAEALAWYEQVGDDDAHAFDADLRSAVILHTQGKQAEAHQLLEQLQLSYLDHPAQLRQACQVDAELYQQEQNYAKAEATFSRALQVVPNDPGLLYGRGLTYADAGQIDLAVQDFQHLLKIKPGDVDASNALGYTLADANRDLPEAEKLLQAARAAKPDDPAIADSWGWLQYRMGNLDQAAQALRGAWLARKDADVGVHLGEVLWKQGRQQDAQRIFDEVRKLDPHSNSLQQALKRLHP
;
A
#
# COMPACT_ATOMS: atom_id res chain seq x y z
N MET A 1 69.58 5.63 -21.54
CA MET A 1 69.37 4.17 -21.50
C MET A 1 67.85 3.97 -21.53
N LEU A 2 67.23 3.81 -22.72
CA LEU A 2 66.96 2.55 -23.42
C LEU A 2 66.20 1.57 -22.52
N LEU A 3 64.94 1.28 -22.75
CA LEU A 3 64.21 0.45 -23.73
C LEU A 3 62.69 0.58 -23.43
N ALA A 4 61.85 0.94 -24.31
CA ALA A 4 61.23 0.23 -25.43
C ALA A 4 59.95 -0.49 -25.01
N SER A 5 58.82 0.05 -25.41
CA SER A 5 57.82 -0.48 -26.36
C SER A 5 57.12 -1.80 -26.01
N GLY A 6 55.84 -1.75 -25.93
CA GLY A 6 54.92 -2.89 -25.97
C GLY A 6 53.50 -2.45 -26.21
N LEU A 7 53.22 -1.92 -27.40
CA LEU A 7 51.86 -1.78 -27.95
C LEU A 7 51.35 -3.21 -28.29
N CYS A 8 50.46 -3.75 -27.49
CA CYS A 8 49.64 -4.88 -27.90
C CYS A 8 48.34 -4.35 -28.53
N ALA A 9 48.35 -4.26 -29.85
CA ALA A 9 47.14 -4.10 -30.64
C ALA A 9 46.33 -5.41 -30.57
N CYS A 10 45.27 -5.41 -29.82
CA CYS A 10 44.26 -6.47 -29.94
C CYS A 10 43.47 -6.22 -31.23
N ALA A 11 43.87 -6.94 -32.29
CA ALA A 11 43.09 -7.04 -33.51
C ALA A 11 41.71 -7.64 -33.16
N ALA A 12 40.67 -6.86 -33.40
CA ALA A 12 39.30 -7.36 -33.39
C ALA A 12 39.16 -8.37 -34.52
N THR A 13 39.10 -9.66 -34.20
CA THR A 13 38.64 -10.69 -35.10
C THR A 13 37.17 -10.45 -35.41
N PRO A 14 36.75 -10.39 -36.68
CA PRO A 14 35.36 -10.28 -37.03
C PRO A 14 34.64 -11.52 -36.50
N LEU A 15 33.62 -11.31 -35.66
CA LEU A 15 32.67 -12.32 -35.25
C LEU A 15 32.09 -12.97 -36.50
N ARG A 16 32.42 -14.23 -36.76
CA ARG A 16 31.71 -15.05 -37.72
C ARG A 16 30.22 -15.00 -37.40
N PRO A 17 29.32 -14.75 -38.36
CA PRO A 17 27.90 -14.88 -38.11
C PRO A 17 27.66 -16.31 -37.61
N ALA A 18 26.97 -16.44 -36.50
CA ALA A 18 26.53 -17.71 -35.98
C ALA A 18 25.78 -18.45 -37.08
N PRO A 19 26.02 -19.76 -37.27
CA PRO A 19 25.24 -20.52 -38.22
C PRO A 19 23.78 -20.35 -37.87
N LYS A 20 22.96 -19.95 -38.85
CA LYS A 20 21.50 -20.00 -38.71
C LYS A 20 21.18 -21.39 -38.24
N THR A 21 20.88 -21.54 -36.98
CA THR A 21 20.30 -22.78 -36.44
C THR A 21 19.05 -22.99 -37.28
N ALA A 22 19.10 -24.05 -38.11
CA ALA A 22 17.92 -24.62 -38.69
C ALA A 22 16.86 -24.63 -37.59
N GLY A 23 15.67 -24.07 -37.87
CA GLY A 23 14.62 -23.91 -36.88
C GLY A 23 14.54 -25.19 -36.04
N SER A 24 14.54 -25.04 -34.76
CA SER A 24 14.34 -26.15 -33.86
C SER A 24 13.00 -26.75 -34.24
N ALA A 25 13.06 -27.90 -34.98
CA ALA A 25 11.87 -28.67 -35.18
C ALA A 25 11.34 -28.95 -33.78
N GLN A 26 10.14 -28.45 -33.48
CA GLN A 26 9.50 -28.77 -32.21
C GLN A 26 9.54 -30.30 -32.10
N PRO A 27 10.08 -30.85 -31.02
CA PRO A 27 10.29 -32.32 -30.93
C PRO A 27 9.01 -33.11 -31.15
N LEU A 28 7.86 -32.52 -30.90
CA LEU A 28 6.53 -33.08 -31.13
C LEU A 28 5.99 -32.90 -32.56
N ALA A 29 6.61 -32.07 -33.40
CA ALA A 29 6.16 -31.84 -34.79
C ALA A 29 6.48 -33.03 -35.75
N GLN A 30 7.35 -33.94 -35.35
CA GLN A 30 7.70 -35.16 -36.07
C GLN A 30 7.02 -36.43 -35.56
N LEU A 31 6.27 -36.34 -34.47
CA LEU A 31 5.40 -37.41 -34.02
C LEU A 31 4.15 -37.41 -34.93
N VAL A 32 4.26 -38.06 -36.10
CA VAL A 32 3.09 -38.51 -36.82
C VAL A 32 2.52 -39.69 -36.04
N VAL A 33 1.91 -39.42 -34.92
CA VAL A 33 0.96 -40.34 -34.31
C VAL A 33 -0.20 -40.34 -35.32
N ALA A 34 -0.51 -41.51 -35.88
CA ALA A 34 -1.79 -41.74 -36.56
C ALA A 34 -2.83 -41.16 -35.59
N THR A 35 -3.51 -40.08 -35.98
CA THR A 35 -4.44 -39.39 -35.09
C THR A 35 -5.55 -40.35 -34.71
N PRO A 36 -5.52 -40.98 -33.52
CA PRO A 36 -6.72 -41.51 -32.94
C PRO A 36 -7.62 -40.29 -32.91
N ASP A 37 -8.87 -40.45 -33.24
CA ASP A 37 -9.87 -39.40 -33.13
C ASP A 37 -9.76 -38.79 -31.72
N ALA A 38 -9.10 -37.61 -31.63
CA ALA A 38 -8.75 -36.99 -30.35
C ALA A 38 -10.02 -36.68 -29.53
N ASP A 39 -11.16 -36.66 -30.19
CA ASP A 39 -12.46 -36.54 -29.54
C ASP A 39 -12.93 -37.85 -28.86
N HIS A 40 -12.28 -38.98 -29.14
CA HIS A 40 -12.56 -40.28 -28.55
C HIS A 40 -11.38 -40.86 -27.71
N ASP A 41 -10.29 -40.10 -27.54
CA ASP A 41 -9.18 -40.51 -26.66
C ASP A 41 -9.30 -39.88 -25.28
N VAL A 42 -9.73 -40.67 -24.31
CA VAL A 42 -9.86 -40.27 -22.90
C VAL A 42 -8.59 -39.64 -22.34
N MET A 43 -7.40 -40.22 -22.68
CA MET A 43 -6.13 -39.69 -22.18
C MET A 43 -5.82 -38.31 -22.76
N ALA A 44 -6.03 -38.12 -24.06
CA ALA A 44 -5.85 -36.83 -24.72
C ALA A 44 -6.76 -35.75 -24.11
N GLN A 45 -8.01 -36.10 -23.83
CA GLN A 45 -8.98 -35.19 -23.19
C GLN A 45 -8.61 -34.83 -21.76
N LEU A 46 -8.17 -35.80 -20.96
CA LEU A 46 -7.69 -35.53 -19.60
C LEU A 46 -6.45 -34.62 -19.62
N LEU A 47 -5.49 -34.90 -20.51
CA LEU A 47 -4.30 -34.05 -20.64
C LEU A 47 -4.66 -32.61 -21.07
N ALA A 48 -5.56 -32.47 -22.06
CA ALA A 48 -6.04 -31.15 -22.48
C ALA A 48 -6.78 -30.42 -21.34
N GLY A 49 -7.56 -31.15 -20.55
CA GLY A 49 -8.20 -30.62 -19.36
C GLY A 49 -7.22 -30.11 -18.31
N GLU A 50 -6.16 -30.89 -18.00
CA GLU A 50 -5.11 -30.47 -17.07
C GLU A 50 -4.30 -29.28 -17.62
N MET A 51 -4.00 -29.23 -18.91
CA MET A 51 -3.36 -28.07 -19.53
C MET A 51 -4.22 -26.81 -19.44
N ALA A 52 -5.52 -26.94 -19.58
CA ALA A 52 -6.45 -25.81 -19.41
C ALA A 52 -6.49 -25.36 -17.94
N LEU A 53 -6.46 -26.27 -16.97
CA LEU A 53 -6.37 -25.95 -15.54
C LEU A 53 -5.09 -25.19 -15.20
N ASN A 54 -3.95 -25.62 -15.75
CA ASN A 54 -2.68 -24.90 -15.56
C ASN A 54 -2.70 -23.48 -16.13
N ARG A 55 -3.59 -23.19 -17.09
CA ARG A 55 -3.83 -21.85 -17.64
C ARG A 55 -4.98 -21.12 -16.94
N THR A 56 -5.51 -21.70 -15.86
CA THR A 56 -6.69 -21.18 -15.13
C THR A 56 -7.97 -21.06 -15.96
N ASP A 57 -8.06 -21.75 -17.10
CA ASP A 57 -9.24 -21.77 -17.96
C ASP A 57 -10.21 -22.90 -17.53
N LEU A 58 -10.96 -22.65 -16.48
CA LEU A 58 -11.87 -23.62 -15.88
C LEU A 58 -12.97 -24.06 -16.88
N LYS A 59 -13.44 -23.17 -17.75
CA LYS A 59 -14.51 -23.46 -18.71
C LYS A 59 -14.06 -24.47 -19.77
N VAL A 60 -12.86 -24.26 -20.32
CA VAL A 60 -12.25 -25.18 -21.29
C VAL A 60 -11.94 -26.52 -20.60
N ALA A 61 -11.39 -26.50 -19.38
CA ALA A 61 -11.13 -27.71 -18.60
C ALA A 61 -12.41 -28.52 -18.37
N SER A 62 -13.50 -27.87 -17.94
CA SER A 62 -14.81 -28.51 -17.74
C SER A 62 -15.32 -29.22 -19.02
N GLY A 63 -15.14 -28.58 -20.18
CA GLY A 63 -15.50 -29.17 -21.46
C GLY A 63 -14.74 -30.47 -21.77
N TYR A 64 -13.43 -30.47 -21.59
CA TYR A 64 -12.59 -31.66 -21.80
C TYR A 64 -12.87 -32.77 -20.81
N TYR A 65 -13.01 -32.44 -19.51
CA TYR A 65 -13.38 -33.43 -18.50
C TYR A 65 -14.77 -34.00 -18.72
N GLY A 66 -15.71 -33.22 -19.23
CA GLY A 66 -17.04 -33.68 -19.61
C GLY A 66 -17.01 -34.71 -20.75
N LYS A 67 -16.16 -34.52 -21.77
CA LYS A 67 -15.94 -35.48 -22.85
C LYS A 67 -15.26 -36.76 -22.34
N ALA A 68 -14.19 -36.60 -21.52
CA ALA A 68 -13.48 -37.74 -20.93
C ALA A 68 -14.39 -38.60 -20.04
N MET A 69 -15.24 -37.97 -19.22
CA MET A 69 -16.20 -38.65 -18.33
C MET A 69 -17.21 -39.52 -19.11
N ALA A 70 -17.66 -39.06 -20.28
CA ALA A 70 -18.64 -39.80 -21.07
C ALA A 70 -18.07 -41.15 -21.55
N GLN A 71 -16.78 -41.31 -21.65
CA GLN A 71 -16.08 -42.49 -22.18
C GLN A 71 -15.30 -43.27 -21.11
N SER A 72 -15.04 -42.66 -19.97
CA SER A 72 -14.31 -43.29 -18.86
C SER A 72 -15.26 -44.06 -17.91
N ASN A 73 -14.75 -45.20 -17.44
CA ASN A 73 -15.39 -45.95 -16.33
C ASN A 73 -14.72 -45.66 -14.98
N ASP A 74 -13.77 -44.71 -14.92
CA ASP A 74 -13.15 -44.28 -13.68
C ASP A 74 -14.06 -43.28 -12.96
N PRO A 75 -14.56 -43.56 -11.76
CA PRO A 75 -15.39 -42.64 -11.00
C PRO A 75 -14.68 -41.32 -10.66
N LYS A 76 -13.33 -41.31 -10.61
CA LYS A 76 -12.56 -40.08 -10.35
C LYS A 76 -12.65 -39.06 -11.50
N VAL A 77 -12.80 -39.54 -12.73
CA VAL A 77 -13.01 -38.64 -13.88
C VAL A 77 -14.39 -38.00 -13.80
N ALA A 78 -15.41 -38.75 -13.42
CA ALA A 78 -16.77 -38.21 -13.22
C ALA A 78 -16.85 -37.25 -12.02
N GLU A 79 -16.15 -37.57 -10.91
CA GLU A 79 -16.00 -36.66 -9.75
C GLU A 79 -15.38 -35.32 -10.18
N ARG A 80 -14.26 -35.38 -10.92
CA ARG A 80 -13.53 -34.19 -11.39
C ARG A 80 -14.38 -33.36 -12.37
N ALA A 81 -15.08 -34.03 -13.29
CA ALA A 81 -15.98 -33.38 -14.24
C ALA A 81 -17.14 -32.67 -13.51
N ALA A 82 -17.74 -33.32 -12.49
CA ALA A 82 -18.80 -32.70 -11.68
C ALA A 82 -18.30 -31.44 -10.96
N GLY A 83 -17.15 -31.52 -10.29
CA GLY A 83 -16.56 -30.38 -9.60
C GLY A 83 -16.24 -29.19 -10.53
N LEU A 84 -15.71 -29.46 -11.71
CA LEU A 84 -15.39 -28.42 -12.71
C LEU A 84 -16.66 -27.80 -13.30
N ALA A 85 -17.68 -28.62 -13.61
CA ALA A 85 -18.93 -28.13 -14.16
C ALA A 85 -19.68 -27.23 -13.15
N VAL A 86 -19.67 -27.60 -11.87
CA VAL A 86 -20.19 -26.76 -10.78
C VAL A 86 -19.40 -25.45 -10.68
N ALA A 87 -18.08 -25.51 -10.70
CA ALA A 87 -17.22 -24.32 -10.59
C ALA A 87 -17.42 -23.30 -11.72
N VAL A 88 -17.83 -23.77 -12.92
CA VAL A 88 -18.15 -22.87 -14.06
C VAL A 88 -19.65 -22.60 -14.21
N HIS A 89 -20.45 -23.05 -13.25
CA HIS A 89 -21.91 -22.90 -13.23
C HIS A 89 -22.63 -23.50 -14.46
N ASP A 90 -22.07 -24.58 -15.04
CA ASP A 90 -22.76 -25.37 -16.08
C ASP A 90 -23.60 -26.45 -15.43
N HIS A 91 -24.82 -26.07 -15.06
CA HIS A 91 -25.73 -26.93 -14.32
C HIS A 91 -26.05 -28.23 -15.07
N ALA A 92 -26.22 -28.14 -16.39
CA ALA A 92 -26.52 -29.31 -17.20
C ALA A 92 -25.33 -30.30 -17.27
N ALA A 93 -24.12 -29.79 -17.42
CA ALA A 93 -22.93 -30.63 -17.36
C ALA A 93 -22.70 -31.20 -15.95
N ALA A 94 -22.92 -30.41 -14.90
CA ALA A 94 -22.81 -30.84 -13.51
C ALA A 94 -23.76 -31.98 -13.21
N GLN A 95 -25.06 -31.88 -13.62
CA GLN A 95 -26.02 -32.93 -13.42
C GLN A 95 -25.63 -34.23 -14.15
N ARG A 96 -25.22 -34.14 -15.45
CA ARG A 96 -24.75 -35.32 -16.21
C ARG A 96 -23.56 -35.98 -15.54
N ALA A 97 -22.61 -35.19 -15.02
CA ALA A 97 -21.44 -35.72 -14.35
C ALA A 97 -21.78 -36.40 -13.01
N LEU A 98 -22.69 -35.84 -12.24
CA LEU A 98 -23.19 -36.43 -11.00
C LEU A 98 -23.95 -37.76 -11.27
N ASP A 99 -24.81 -37.80 -12.31
CA ASP A 99 -25.50 -39.01 -12.71
C ASP A 99 -24.54 -40.13 -13.14
N ARG A 100 -23.49 -39.76 -13.92
CA ARG A 100 -22.43 -40.71 -14.32
C ARG A 100 -21.64 -41.20 -13.11
N TRP A 101 -21.27 -40.30 -12.18
CA TRP A 101 -20.55 -40.65 -10.98
C TRP A 101 -21.36 -41.60 -10.09
N GLN A 102 -22.63 -41.35 -9.96
CA GLN A 102 -23.56 -42.25 -9.25
C GLN A 102 -23.66 -43.63 -9.93
N ALA A 103 -23.79 -43.67 -11.26
CA ALA A 103 -23.83 -44.91 -12.03
C ALA A 103 -22.56 -45.76 -11.90
N LEU A 104 -21.41 -45.11 -11.65
CA LEU A 104 -20.13 -45.74 -11.38
C LEU A 104 -19.94 -46.18 -9.92
N GLY A 105 -20.99 -46.07 -9.09
CA GLY A 105 -21.01 -46.58 -7.72
C GLY A 105 -20.65 -45.60 -6.63
N ALA A 106 -20.58 -44.29 -6.92
CA ALA A 106 -20.35 -43.28 -5.91
C ALA A 106 -21.45 -43.29 -4.83
N LYS A 107 -21.02 -43.16 -3.58
CA LYS A 107 -21.95 -43.07 -2.45
C LYS A 107 -22.58 -41.66 -2.36
N PRO A 108 -23.81 -41.54 -1.83
CA PRO A 108 -24.44 -40.24 -1.68
C PRO A 108 -23.58 -39.20 -0.93
N ALA A 109 -22.86 -39.61 0.12
CA ALA A 109 -21.99 -38.71 0.88
C ALA A 109 -20.78 -38.19 0.09
N GLU A 110 -20.29 -38.96 -0.88
CA GLU A 110 -19.15 -38.53 -1.74
C GLU A 110 -19.58 -37.44 -2.72
N MET A 111 -20.83 -37.47 -3.16
CA MET A 111 -21.43 -36.52 -4.09
C MET A 111 -22.04 -35.29 -3.38
N ALA A 112 -22.18 -35.35 -2.06
CA ALA A 112 -22.97 -34.41 -1.27
C ALA A 112 -22.47 -32.95 -1.45
N GLN A 113 -21.18 -32.72 -1.51
CA GLN A 113 -20.62 -31.37 -1.73
C GLN A 113 -21.09 -30.81 -3.09
N ALA A 114 -20.83 -31.49 -4.18
CA ALA A 114 -21.17 -31.02 -5.52
C ALA A 114 -22.69 -30.85 -5.72
N ARG A 115 -23.49 -31.74 -5.11
CA ARG A 115 -24.97 -31.61 -5.12
C ARG A 115 -25.44 -30.41 -4.31
N ALA A 116 -24.79 -30.11 -3.16
CA ALA A 116 -25.10 -28.94 -2.36
C ALA A 116 -24.79 -27.65 -3.11
N GLU A 117 -23.64 -27.58 -3.76
CA GLU A 117 -23.23 -26.42 -4.59
C GLU A 117 -24.23 -26.21 -5.74
N LEU A 118 -24.61 -27.29 -6.46
CA LEU A 118 -25.59 -27.23 -7.54
C LEU A 118 -26.97 -26.78 -7.04
N ALA A 119 -27.43 -27.28 -5.89
CA ALA A 119 -28.69 -26.89 -5.28
C ALA A 119 -28.69 -25.39 -4.89
N LEU A 120 -27.59 -24.89 -4.34
CA LEU A 120 -27.43 -23.47 -4.03
C LEU A 120 -27.46 -22.58 -5.28
N ASP A 121 -26.84 -23.01 -6.37
CA ASP A 121 -26.91 -22.31 -7.65
C ASP A 121 -28.31 -22.23 -8.24
N HIS A 122 -29.14 -23.26 -8.00
CA HIS A 122 -30.54 -23.28 -8.39
C HIS A 122 -31.47 -22.57 -7.39
N GLY A 123 -30.94 -22.13 -6.23
CA GLY A 123 -31.77 -21.53 -5.16
C GLY A 123 -32.59 -22.54 -4.36
N ASP A 124 -32.34 -23.85 -4.49
CA ASP A 124 -33.04 -24.91 -3.73
C ASP A 124 -32.38 -25.08 -2.34
N ALA A 125 -32.87 -24.29 -1.38
CA ALA A 125 -32.38 -24.31 -0.02
C ALA A 125 -32.57 -25.63 0.70
N ASP A 126 -33.68 -26.33 0.40
CA ASP A 126 -34.03 -27.57 1.08
C ASP A 126 -33.15 -28.72 0.61
N GLU A 127 -32.90 -28.81 -0.70
CA GLU A 127 -31.94 -29.78 -1.24
C GLU A 127 -30.52 -29.47 -0.79
N ALA A 128 -30.08 -28.21 -0.85
CA ALA A 128 -28.78 -27.81 -0.34
C ALA A 128 -28.59 -28.24 1.13
N ARG A 129 -29.59 -28.01 1.96
CA ARG A 129 -29.56 -28.42 3.36
C ARG A 129 -29.43 -29.93 3.50
N ARG A 130 -30.25 -30.73 2.80
CA ARG A 130 -30.18 -32.20 2.84
C ARG A 130 -28.79 -32.71 2.47
N GLN A 131 -28.20 -32.16 1.41
CA GLN A 131 -26.88 -32.57 0.95
C GLN A 131 -25.78 -32.16 1.93
N LEU A 132 -25.87 -30.97 2.51
CA LEU A 132 -24.92 -30.52 3.55
C LEU A 132 -25.04 -31.35 4.84
N GLU A 133 -26.22 -31.79 5.20
CA GLU A 133 -26.44 -32.73 6.32
C GLU A 133 -25.80 -34.12 6.04
N LEU A 134 -25.91 -34.63 4.81
CA LEU A 134 -25.21 -35.84 4.38
C LEU A 134 -23.68 -35.67 4.42
N LEU A 135 -23.19 -34.52 3.97
CA LEU A 135 -21.75 -34.18 4.03
C LEU A 135 -21.24 -34.21 5.48
N LEU A 136 -21.93 -33.53 6.38
CA LEU A 136 -21.57 -33.49 7.81
C LEU A 136 -21.69 -34.88 8.47
N GLY A 137 -22.68 -35.70 8.06
CA GLY A 137 -22.87 -37.08 8.55
C GLY A 137 -21.79 -38.07 8.10
N SER A 138 -20.98 -37.73 7.09
CA SER A 138 -19.88 -38.58 6.61
C SER A 138 -18.73 -38.74 7.62
N GLY A 139 -18.61 -37.86 8.61
CA GLY A 139 -17.63 -37.93 9.70
C GLY A 139 -16.19 -37.68 9.30
N GLY A 140 -15.93 -37.17 8.09
CA GLY A 140 -14.59 -36.84 7.60
C GLY A 140 -13.96 -35.68 8.38
N LYS A 141 -12.63 -35.67 8.53
CA LYS A 141 -11.90 -34.62 9.26
C LYS A 141 -12.11 -33.22 8.69
N ASP A 142 -12.39 -33.12 7.39
CA ASP A 142 -12.47 -31.86 6.66
C ASP A 142 -13.89 -31.39 6.35
N VAL A 143 -14.92 -32.08 6.85
CA VAL A 143 -16.32 -31.79 6.47
C VAL A 143 -16.75 -30.37 6.80
N TRP A 144 -16.30 -29.81 7.89
CA TRP A 144 -16.59 -28.43 8.28
C TRP A 144 -15.91 -27.40 7.37
N ARG A 145 -14.73 -27.70 6.90
CA ARG A 145 -14.03 -26.88 5.88
C ARG A 145 -14.73 -26.97 4.53
N GLN A 146 -15.23 -28.16 4.17
CA GLN A 146 -16.01 -28.38 2.95
C GLN A 146 -17.33 -27.61 3.03
N LEU A 147 -18.05 -27.70 4.16
CA LEU A 147 -19.25 -26.88 4.42
C LEU A 147 -18.97 -25.40 4.20
N GLY A 148 -17.89 -24.88 4.80
CA GLY A 148 -17.51 -23.47 4.66
C GLY A 148 -17.28 -23.09 3.21
N ARG A 149 -16.57 -23.90 2.42
CA ARG A 149 -16.33 -23.66 1.00
C ARG A 149 -17.64 -23.60 0.20
N VAL A 150 -18.53 -24.57 0.40
CA VAL A 150 -19.83 -24.60 -0.28
C VAL A 150 -20.64 -23.34 0.03
N LEU A 151 -20.69 -22.91 1.29
CA LEU A 151 -21.44 -21.71 1.68
C LEU A 151 -20.81 -20.42 1.14
N VAL A 152 -19.48 -20.34 1.06
CA VAL A 152 -18.78 -19.16 0.49
C VAL A 152 -19.00 -19.04 -1.02
N SER A 153 -19.11 -20.17 -1.75
CA SER A 153 -19.34 -20.15 -3.20
C SER A 153 -20.79 -19.83 -3.61
N ALA A 154 -21.71 -19.81 -2.66
CA ALA A 154 -23.13 -19.56 -2.93
C ALA A 154 -23.36 -18.12 -3.44
N ARG A 155 -24.17 -17.97 -4.50
CA ARG A 155 -24.58 -16.68 -5.05
C ARG A 155 -25.49 -15.89 -4.10
N ASP A 156 -26.44 -16.57 -3.46
CA ASP A 156 -27.29 -15.99 -2.42
C ASP A 156 -26.64 -16.14 -1.05
N GLN A 157 -25.92 -15.10 -0.64
CA GLN A 157 -25.25 -15.06 0.67
C GLN A 157 -26.24 -15.07 1.83
N ALA A 158 -27.47 -14.56 1.65
CA ALA A 158 -28.50 -14.61 2.69
C ALA A 158 -29.01 -16.02 2.91
N GLN A 159 -29.16 -16.82 1.84
CA GLN A 159 -29.47 -18.23 1.93
C GLN A 159 -28.35 -19.03 2.58
N ALA A 160 -27.08 -18.79 2.17
CA ALA A 160 -25.89 -19.40 2.76
C ALA A 160 -25.80 -19.13 4.27
N ALA A 161 -26.05 -17.89 4.67
CA ALA A 161 -26.08 -17.49 6.08
C ALA A 161 -27.11 -18.24 6.89
N ARG A 162 -28.34 -18.41 6.38
CA ARG A 162 -29.40 -19.20 7.04
C ARG A 162 -29.00 -20.66 7.19
N LEU A 163 -28.39 -21.25 6.17
CA LEU A 163 -27.87 -22.61 6.23
C LEU A 163 -26.74 -22.77 7.25
N LEU A 164 -25.83 -21.81 7.30
CA LEU A 164 -24.77 -21.77 8.30
C LEU A 164 -25.35 -21.80 9.72
N GLU A 165 -26.29 -20.90 10.04
CA GLU A 165 -26.94 -20.82 11.36
C GLU A 165 -27.69 -22.11 11.73
N ALA A 166 -28.33 -22.76 10.76
CA ALA A 166 -29.06 -23.98 10.98
C ALA A 166 -28.17 -25.22 11.17
N LEU A 167 -27.03 -25.28 10.48
CA LEU A 167 -26.16 -26.45 10.44
C LEU A 167 -25.02 -26.38 11.45
N ALA A 168 -24.41 -25.21 11.68
CA ALA A 168 -23.26 -25.04 12.53
C ALA A 168 -23.64 -24.48 13.91
N THR A 169 -24.42 -25.26 14.66
CA THR A 169 -24.78 -24.91 16.04
C THR A 169 -23.73 -25.43 17.05
N PRO A 170 -23.65 -24.88 18.27
CA PRO A 170 -22.71 -25.33 19.29
C PRO A 170 -22.81 -26.82 19.62
N GLN A 171 -24.00 -27.42 19.46
CA GLN A 171 -24.25 -28.85 19.74
C GLN A 171 -23.72 -29.76 18.63
N ARG A 172 -23.64 -29.26 17.40
CA ARG A 172 -23.23 -30.03 16.21
C ARG A 172 -21.76 -29.86 15.86
N LEU A 173 -21.15 -28.74 16.29
CA LEU A 173 -19.76 -28.45 16.01
C LEU A 173 -18.80 -29.45 16.68
N PRO A 174 -17.66 -29.81 16.04
CA PRO A 174 -16.77 -30.87 16.52
C PRO A 174 -15.96 -30.44 17.76
N GLY A 175 -15.20 -31.39 18.30
CA GLY A 175 -14.26 -31.14 19.41
C GLY A 175 -13.00 -30.38 19.01
N ASP A 176 -12.98 -29.75 17.84
CA ASP A 176 -11.86 -28.98 17.30
C ASP A 176 -12.21 -27.49 17.30
N ALA A 177 -11.37 -26.68 17.96
CA ALA A 177 -11.56 -25.24 18.07
C ALA A 177 -11.52 -24.51 16.72
N GLN A 178 -10.71 -24.99 15.77
CA GLN A 178 -10.56 -24.37 14.46
C GLN A 178 -11.88 -24.35 13.66
N ALA A 179 -12.65 -25.43 13.74
CA ALA A 179 -13.96 -25.48 13.08
C ALA A 179 -14.93 -24.44 13.68
N TRP A 180 -14.90 -24.23 14.99
CA TRP A 180 -15.74 -23.22 15.65
C TRP A 180 -15.36 -21.81 15.25
N LEU A 181 -14.06 -21.51 15.22
CA LEU A 181 -13.56 -20.20 14.80
C LEU A 181 -13.92 -19.95 13.34
N ALA A 182 -13.73 -20.93 12.45
CA ALA A 182 -14.04 -20.79 11.04
C ALA A 182 -15.56 -20.55 10.81
N MET A 183 -16.45 -21.22 11.55
CA MET A 183 -17.89 -21.02 11.41
C MET A 183 -18.34 -19.67 12.02
N SER A 184 -17.72 -19.24 13.10
CA SER A 184 -17.96 -17.91 13.67
C SER A 184 -17.50 -16.80 12.72
N GLU A 185 -16.31 -16.92 12.15
CA GLU A 185 -15.76 -15.99 11.16
C GLU A 185 -16.65 -15.91 9.91
N LEU A 186 -17.10 -17.05 9.43
CA LEU A 186 -18.00 -17.12 8.28
C LEU A 186 -19.34 -16.44 8.57
N GLY A 187 -19.87 -16.62 9.78
CA GLY A 187 -21.07 -15.93 10.23
C GLY A 187 -20.91 -14.41 10.23
N ASP A 188 -19.79 -13.93 10.74
CA ASP A 188 -19.47 -12.51 10.75
C ASP A 188 -19.31 -11.94 9.32
N LYS A 189 -18.64 -12.69 8.44
CA LYS A 189 -18.49 -12.34 7.02
C LYS A 189 -19.84 -12.25 6.28
N PHE A 190 -20.79 -13.10 6.63
CA PHE A 190 -22.16 -13.05 6.08
C PHE A 190 -23.07 -12.02 6.76
N GLY A 191 -22.52 -11.14 7.61
CA GLY A 191 -23.30 -10.14 8.35
C GLY A 191 -24.19 -10.71 9.47
N ARG A 192 -23.93 -11.96 9.90
CA ARG A 192 -24.62 -12.63 11.00
C ARG A 192 -23.84 -12.46 12.31
N HIS A 193 -23.60 -11.20 12.67
CA HIS A 193 -22.74 -10.86 13.80
C HIS A 193 -23.21 -11.48 15.12
N ALA A 194 -24.50 -11.46 15.42
CA ALA A 194 -25.07 -12.08 16.63
C ALA A 194 -24.78 -13.59 16.71
N TYR A 195 -24.88 -14.30 15.60
CA TYR A 195 -24.51 -15.71 15.49
C TYR A 195 -22.99 -15.89 15.70
N ALA A 196 -22.16 -15.07 15.06
CA ALA A 196 -20.71 -15.12 15.20
C ALA A 196 -20.29 -14.96 16.68
N VAL A 197 -20.85 -13.98 17.37
CA VAL A 197 -20.64 -13.75 18.82
C VAL A 197 -21.10 -14.95 19.66
N GLN A 198 -22.25 -15.53 19.33
CA GLN A 198 -22.75 -16.71 20.03
C GLN A 198 -21.78 -17.89 19.92
N ILE A 199 -21.32 -18.21 18.71
CA ILE A 199 -20.36 -19.30 18.47
C ILE A 199 -18.99 -19.00 19.13
N ALA A 200 -18.49 -17.76 19.01
CA ALA A 200 -17.24 -17.35 19.66
C ALA A 200 -17.28 -17.52 21.19
N ASN A 201 -18.36 -17.06 21.83
CA ASN A 201 -18.53 -17.21 23.27
C ASN A 201 -18.65 -18.68 23.70
N ALA A 202 -19.39 -19.50 22.95
CA ALA A 202 -19.49 -20.93 23.21
C ALA A 202 -18.15 -21.64 23.01
N ALA A 203 -17.35 -21.24 22.01
CA ALA A 203 -15.98 -21.73 21.82
C ALA A 203 -15.05 -21.38 23.00
N VAL A 204 -15.14 -20.15 23.52
CA VAL A 204 -14.41 -19.74 24.75
C VAL A 204 -14.76 -20.64 25.93
N GLN A 205 -16.04 -20.91 26.17
CA GLN A 205 -16.46 -21.77 27.28
C GLN A 205 -15.93 -23.19 27.15
N ARG A 206 -15.92 -23.72 25.92
CA ARG A 206 -15.52 -25.11 25.65
C ARG A 206 -14.02 -25.32 25.67
N PHE A 207 -13.25 -24.45 25.00
CA PHE A 207 -11.82 -24.69 24.73
C PHE A 207 -10.88 -23.90 25.63
N LYS A 208 -11.24 -22.68 26.01
CA LYS A 208 -10.43 -21.78 26.85
C LYS A 208 -8.98 -21.63 26.32
N SER A 209 -8.82 -21.61 25.01
CA SER A 209 -7.53 -21.48 24.33
C SER A 209 -7.23 -20.02 23.96
N ALA A 210 -5.96 -19.73 23.63
CA ALA A 210 -5.55 -18.41 23.22
C ALA A 210 -6.32 -17.90 22.00
N GLU A 211 -6.51 -18.75 21.02
CA GLU A 211 -7.20 -18.43 19.77
C GLU A 211 -8.68 -18.10 20.00
N THR A 212 -9.37 -18.89 20.84
CA THR A 212 -10.78 -18.64 21.14
C THR A 212 -10.98 -17.37 21.94
N TYR A 213 -10.11 -17.06 22.90
CA TYR A 213 -10.13 -15.79 23.60
C TYR A 213 -9.83 -14.60 22.68
N ALA A 214 -8.83 -14.73 21.78
CA ALA A 214 -8.46 -13.68 20.84
C ALA A 214 -9.60 -13.37 19.86
N TRP A 215 -10.25 -14.40 19.31
CA TRP A 215 -11.37 -14.23 18.40
C TRP A 215 -12.60 -13.59 19.11
N ALA A 216 -12.94 -14.05 20.31
CA ALA A 216 -14.01 -13.45 21.09
C ALA A 216 -13.72 -11.99 21.45
N ALA A 217 -12.47 -11.64 21.70
CA ALA A 217 -12.04 -10.26 21.91
C ALA A 217 -12.27 -9.40 20.67
N GLN A 218 -11.98 -9.93 19.49
CA GLN A 218 -12.24 -9.24 18.21
C GLN A 218 -13.74 -8.97 18.01
N MET A 219 -14.60 -9.93 18.35
CA MET A 219 -16.05 -9.72 18.33
C MET A 219 -16.49 -8.62 19.31
N LYS A 220 -15.92 -8.60 20.52
CA LYS A 220 -16.16 -7.54 21.48
C LYS A 220 -15.73 -6.15 21.01
N LEU A 221 -14.61 -6.06 20.29
CA LEU A 221 -14.15 -4.80 19.69
C LEU A 221 -15.15 -4.29 18.63
N LYS A 222 -15.70 -5.18 17.80
CA LYS A 222 -16.74 -4.83 16.84
C LYS A 222 -18.03 -4.34 17.49
N ASP A 223 -18.37 -4.88 18.66
CA ASP A 223 -19.51 -4.43 19.48
C ASP A 223 -19.20 -3.11 20.24
N GLY A 224 -17.98 -2.58 20.16
CA GLY A 224 -17.55 -1.42 20.93
C GLY A 224 -17.22 -1.71 22.40
N ASP A 225 -17.31 -2.96 22.85
CA ASP A 225 -17.00 -3.41 24.21
C ASP A 225 -15.48 -3.56 24.40
N ARG A 226 -14.80 -2.42 24.57
CA ARG A 226 -13.33 -2.37 24.73
C ARG A 226 -12.86 -3.04 26.01
N GLU A 227 -13.60 -2.91 27.10
CA GLU A 227 -13.22 -3.52 28.38
C GLU A 227 -13.36 -5.05 28.33
N GLY A 228 -14.45 -5.56 27.77
CA GLY A 228 -14.62 -7.00 27.51
C GLY A 228 -13.52 -7.57 26.60
N ALA A 229 -13.15 -6.83 25.55
CA ALA A 229 -12.07 -7.22 24.65
C ALA A 229 -10.70 -7.25 25.39
N ARG A 230 -10.40 -6.23 26.19
CA ARG A 230 -9.19 -6.18 27.01
C ARG A 230 -9.07 -7.39 27.94
N ALA A 231 -10.13 -7.72 28.65
CA ALA A 231 -10.16 -8.86 29.55
C ALA A 231 -9.91 -10.21 28.82
N LEU A 232 -10.45 -10.34 27.60
CA LEU A 232 -10.26 -11.55 26.79
C LEU A 232 -8.85 -11.61 26.17
N LEU A 233 -8.30 -10.50 25.69
CA LEU A 233 -6.93 -10.44 25.17
C LEU A 233 -5.90 -10.76 26.27
N GLN A 234 -6.13 -10.28 27.49
CA GLN A 234 -5.27 -10.66 28.62
C GLN A 234 -5.30 -12.17 28.84
N LYS A 235 -6.49 -12.79 28.87
CA LYS A 235 -6.61 -14.26 29.02
C LYS A 235 -5.98 -15.02 27.86
N ALA A 236 -6.10 -14.50 26.62
CA ALA A 236 -5.46 -15.08 25.47
C ALA A 236 -3.93 -15.08 25.61
N LEU A 237 -3.37 -13.93 26.03
CA LEU A 237 -1.94 -13.78 26.25
C LEU A 237 -1.42 -14.65 27.42
N ASP A 238 -2.20 -14.80 28.50
CA ASP A 238 -1.88 -15.71 29.61
C ASP A 238 -1.76 -17.17 29.14
N LYS A 239 -2.55 -17.57 28.09
CA LYS A 239 -2.48 -18.90 27.48
C LYS A 239 -1.33 -19.04 26.49
N ALA A 240 -0.94 -17.97 25.83
CA ALA A 240 0.11 -17.96 24.84
C ALA A 240 1.09 -16.78 25.04
N PRO A 241 1.85 -16.75 26.16
CA PRO A 241 2.67 -15.59 26.52
C PRO A 241 3.81 -15.29 25.55
N LYS A 242 4.16 -16.25 24.69
CA LYS A 242 5.19 -16.10 23.65
C LYS A 242 4.62 -15.71 22.28
N ASN A 243 3.31 -15.56 22.17
CA ASN A 243 2.69 -15.19 20.89
C ASN A 243 2.86 -13.69 20.61
N VAL A 244 3.77 -13.37 19.71
CA VAL A 244 4.11 -11.99 19.31
C VAL A 244 2.92 -11.29 18.67
N GLN A 245 2.23 -11.95 17.74
CA GLN A 245 1.09 -11.36 17.01
C GLN A 245 -0.06 -10.98 17.95
N LEU A 246 -0.36 -11.85 18.92
CA LEU A 246 -1.35 -11.56 19.93
C LEU A 246 -0.96 -10.37 20.82
N ARG A 247 0.32 -10.28 21.17
CA ARG A 247 0.87 -9.18 21.98
C ARG A 247 0.78 -7.85 21.22
N LEU A 248 1.14 -7.85 19.94
CA LEU A 248 1.01 -6.68 19.06
C LEU A 248 -0.45 -6.25 18.89
N ALA A 249 -1.35 -7.20 18.65
CA ALA A 249 -2.78 -6.91 18.54
C ALA A 249 -3.35 -6.29 19.84
N TYR A 250 -2.94 -6.80 20.99
CA TYR A 250 -3.36 -6.25 22.27
C TYR A 250 -2.79 -4.84 22.51
N ALA A 251 -1.50 -4.63 22.21
CA ALA A 251 -0.88 -3.31 22.32
C ALA A 251 -1.53 -2.29 21.37
N GLY A 252 -1.86 -2.72 20.13
CA GLY A 252 -2.58 -1.90 19.16
C GLY A 252 -3.96 -1.47 19.68
N MET A 253 -4.71 -2.37 20.28
CA MET A 253 -6.00 -2.05 20.90
C MET A 253 -5.83 -1.04 22.06
N LEU A 254 -4.84 -1.22 22.92
CA LEU A 254 -4.55 -0.28 24.01
C LEU A 254 -4.22 1.12 23.47
N SER A 255 -3.40 1.19 22.42
CA SER A 255 -3.02 2.45 21.75
C SER A 255 -4.24 3.16 21.13
N GLN A 256 -5.11 2.42 20.44
CA GLN A 256 -6.36 2.98 19.89
C GLN A 256 -7.33 3.46 20.98
N ALA A 257 -7.26 2.89 22.17
CA ALA A 257 -8.01 3.34 23.34
C ALA A 257 -7.36 4.53 24.07
N GLY A 258 -6.17 4.98 23.64
CA GLY A 258 -5.38 6.04 24.28
C GLY A 258 -4.54 5.56 25.48
N ASP A 259 -4.53 4.25 25.79
CA ASP A 259 -3.70 3.68 26.86
C ASP A 259 -2.29 3.36 26.33
N TYR A 260 -1.56 4.39 25.89
CA TYR A 260 -0.19 4.27 25.37
C TYR A 260 0.77 3.69 26.43
N ALA A 261 0.60 4.08 27.70
CA ALA A 261 1.41 3.56 28.79
C ALA A 261 1.16 2.06 29.04
N GLY A 262 -0.08 1.61 28.92
CA GLY A 262 -0.43 0.19 28.99
C GLY A 262 0.18 -0.60 27.83
N ALA A 263 0.11 -0.06 26.61
CA ALA A 263 0.73 -0.66 25.42
C ALA A 263 2.26 -0.79 25.56
N SER A 264 2.95 0.27 26.01
CA SER A 264 4.39 0.24 26.26
C SER A 264 4.78 -0.85 27.26
N ARG A 265 4.15 -0.87 28.44
CA ARG A 265 4.42 -1.91 29.45
C ARG A 265 4.19 -3.33 28.93
N LEU A 266 3.15 -3.53 28.11
CA LEU A 266 2.85 -4.83 27.52
C LEU A 266 3.97 -5.29 26.58
N LEU A 267 4.55 -4.38 25.79
CA LEU A 267 5.58 -4.66 24.81
C LEU A 267 6.99 -4.79 25.38
N GLU A 268 7.25 -4.21 26.57
CA GLU A 268 8.53 -4.36 27.27
C GLU A 268 8.78 -5.80 27.74
N HIS A 269 7.73 -6.59 27.86
CA HIS A 269 7.79 -7.96 28.35
C HIS A 269 7.54 -8.99 27.24
N GLY A 270 8.16 -10.17 27.38
CA GLY A 270 8.00 -11.29 26.45
C GLY A 270 9.00 -11.27 25.30
N PRO A 271 8.75 -12.06 24.24
CA PRO A 271 9.66 -12.13 23.10
C PRO A 271 9.80 -10.79 22.42
N GLN A 272 11.01 -10.44 22.04
CA GLN A 272 11.34 -9.24 21.30
C GLN A 272 11.72 -9.62 19.85
N ASN A 273 11.12 -8.96 18.89
CA ASN A 273 11.43 -9.07 17.46
C ASN A 273 11.31 -7.68 16.81
N ALA A 274 11.60 -7.57 15.51
CA ALA A 274 11.55 -6.31 14.79
C ALA A 274 10.21 -5.58 14.94
N ASP A 275 9.07 -6.29 14.83
CA ASP A 275 7.73 -5.68 14.92
C ASP A 275 7.46 -5.10 16.32
N ILE A 276 7.89 -5.80 17.37
CA ILE A 276 7.77 -5.31 18.75
C ILE A 276 8.61 -4.05 18.94
N TYR A 277 9.86 -4.05 18.46
CA TYR A 277 10.73 -2.88 18.55
C TYR A 277 10.17 -1.70 17.75
N ALA A 278 9.63 -1.94 16.55
CA ALA A 278 9.01 -0.91 15.74
C ALA A 278 7.80 -0.27 16.46
N MET A 279 6.94 -1.09 17.08
CA MET A 279 5.80 -0.58 17.82
C MET A 279 6.20 0.17 19.10
N ARG A 280 7.22 -0.31 19.83
CA ARG A 280 7.81 0.38 20.99
C ARG A 280 8.38 1.74 20.59
N ALA A 281 9.09 1.82 19.47
CA ALA A 281 9.62 3.07 18.92
C ALA A 281 8.50 4.04 18.53
N GLY A 282 7.46 3.56 17.86
CA GLY A 282 6.30 4.37 17.50
C GLY A 282 5.58 4.97 18.72
N LEU A 283 5.41 4.19 19.79
CA LEU A 283 4.84 4.67 21.05
C LEU A 283 5.73 5.73 21.73
N ALA A 284 7.04 5.50 21.78
CA ALA A 284 7.98 6.44 22.37
C ALA A 284 8.05 7.76 21.57
N ALA A 285 7.97 7.68 20.25
CA ALA A 285 7.94 8.85 19.36
C ALA A 285 6.62 9.64 19.52
N HIS A 286 5.49 8.96 19.62
CA HIS A 286 4.19 9.59 19.91
C HIS A 286 4.23 10.42 21.19
N ASP A 287 4.83 9.86 22.24
CA ASP A 287 4.96 10.52 23.54
C ASP A 287 6.12 11.54 23.60
N LYS A 288 6.82 11.75 22.48
CA LYS A 288 8.02 12.60 22.38
C LYS A 288 9.07 12.26 23.44
N ASN A 289 9.24 10.96 23.71
CA ASN A 289 10.13 10.46 24.76
C ASN A 289 11.51 10.10 24.19
N ASP A 290 12.34 11.10 23.97
CA ASP A 290 13.69 10.94 23.42
C ASP A 290 14.57 9.98 24.27
N LYS A 291 14.35 9.94 25.60
CA LYS A 291 15.08 9.02 26.47
C LYS A 291 14.71 7.56 26.21
N ALA A 292 13.42 7.29 25.98
CA ALA A 292 12.96 5.95 25.64
C ALA A 292 13.48 5.53 24.26
N LEU A 293 13.48 6.43 23.27
CA LEU A 293 14.04 6.17 21.94
C LEU A 293 15.55 5.88 22.02
N ALA A 294 16.30 6.64 22.81
CA ALA A 294 17.73 6.39 23.01
C ALA A 294 18.00 5.05 23.72
N ALA A 295 17.21 4.71 24.74
CA ALA A 295 17.33 3.43 25.42
C ALA A 295 16.99 2.26 24.48
N LEU A 296 15.95 2.41 23.67
CA LEU A 296 15.53 1.42 22.68
C LEU A 296 16.61 1.17 21.64
N TYR A 297 17.28 2.22 21.15
CA TYR A 297 18.42 2.12 20.24
C TYR A 297 19.53 1.25 20.86
N GLN A 298 19.91 1.53 22.13
CA GLN A 298 20.95 0.77 22.82
C GLN A 298 20.56 -0.69 23.09
N GLU A 299 19.29 -0.94 23.37
CA GLU A 299 18.75 -2.30 23.55
C GLU A 299 18.80 -3.08 22.25
N LEU A 300 18.33 -2.47 21.15
CA LEU A 300 18.23 -3.10 19.83
C LEU A 300 19.61 -3.40 19.23
N GLN A 301 20.61 -2.54 19.45
CA GLN A 301 22.00 -2.81 19.07
C GLN A 301 22.58 -4.08 19.72
N LYS A 302 22.08 -4.45 20.90
CA LYS A 302 22.52 -5.63 21.66
C LYS A 302 21.61 -6.84 21.43
N ALA A 303 20.56 -6.71 20.63
CA ALA A 303 19.65 -7.80 20.31
C ALA A 303 20.35 -8.93 19.52
N ALA A 304 19.70 -10.07 19.40
CA ALA A 304 20.17 -11.17 18.59
C ALA A 304 20.43 -10.71 17.14
N PRO A 305 21.43 -11.28 16.44
CA PRO A 305 21.79 -10.84 15.08
C PRO A 305 20.60 -10.76 14.13
N GLU A 306 19.74 -11.77 14.13
CA GLU A 306 18.57 -11.87 13.26
C GLU A 306 17.55 -10.73 13.53
N VAL A 307 17.39 -10.35 14.79
CA VAL A 307 16.51 -9.21 15.18
C VAL A 307 17.15 -7.89 14.77
N ARG A 308 18.44 -7.77 14.94
CA ARG A 308 19.19 -6.55 14.60
C ARG A 308 19.20 -6.32 13.08
N GLU A 309 19.46 -7.38 12.30
CA GLU A 309 19.44 -7.35 10.83
C GLU A 309 18.05 -6.97 10.31
N SER A 310 17.00 -7.64 10.80
CA SER A 310 15.61 -7.33 10.41
C SER A 310 15.10 -5.98 10.94
N SER A 311 15.89 -5.28 11.77
CA SER A 311 15.58 -3.96 12.32
C SER A 311 16.57 -2.89 11.86
N ALA A 312 17.37 -3.15 10.83
CA ALA A 312 18.42 -2.22 10.36
C ALA A 312 17.83 -0.85 10.01
N TYR A 313 16.72 -0.83 9.30
CA TYR A 313 16.01 0.42 8.98
C TYR A 313 15.59 1.20 10.25
N LEU A 314 14.98 0.52 11.22
CA LEU A 314 14.61 1.15 12.49
C LEU A 314 15.82 1.67 13.27
N LEU A 315 16.92 0.91 13.29
CA LEU A 315 18.18 1.36 13.91
C LEU A 315 18.72 2.63 13.22
N GLY A 316 18.64 2.70 11.90
CA GLY A 316 18.98 3.89 11.13
C GLY A 316 18.13 5.09 11.54
N GLN A 317 16.81 4.93 11.61
CA GLN A 317 15.90 5.99 12.04
C GLN A 317 16.18 6.46 13.47
N LEU A 318 16.39 5.53 14.40
CA LEU A 318 16.70 5.86 15.80
C LEU A 318 18.05 6.57 15.95
N ALA A 319 19.04 6.23 15.14
CA ALA A 319 20.32 6.92 15.08
C ALA A 319 20.16 8.34 14.49
N GLU A 320 19.41 8.49 13.42
CA GLU A 320 19.10 9.78 12.78
C GLU A 320 18.39 10.73 13.76
N MET A 321 17.36 10.27 14.47
CA MET A 321 16.64 11.06 15.48
C MET A 321 17.57 11.54 16.60
N GLN A 322 18.66 10.83 16.89
CA GLN A 322 19.70 11.21 17.85
C GLN A 322 20.83 12.01 17.22
N GLN A 323 20.69 12.45 15.97
CA GLN A 323 21.71 13.21 15.21
C GLN A 323 23.03 12.43 15.01
N ARG A 324 22.97 11.09 15.02
CA ARG A 324 24.11 10.19 14.80
C ARG A 324 24.21 9.79 13.35
N SER A 325 24.40 10.78 12.48
CA SER A 325 24.30 10.59 11.03
C SER A 325 25.21 9.49 10.47
N ALA A 326 26.44 9.33 11.01
CA ALA A 326 27.36 8.27 10.55
C ALA A 326 26.85 6.86 10.92
N GLU A 327 26.27 6.70 12.11
CA GLU A 327 25.68 5.44 12.54
C GLU A 327 24.40 5.15 11.74
N ALA A 328 23.58 6.19 11.47
CA ALA A 328 22.38 6.06 10.65
C ALA A 328 22.70 5.53 9.24
N LEU A 329 23.68 6.12 8.56
CA LEU A 329 24.14 5.64 7.24
C LEU A 329 24.61 4.19 7.30
N ALA A 330 25.42 3.83 8.31
CA ALA A 330 25.91 2.45 8.47
C ALA A 330 24.80 1.43 8.70
N TRP A 331 23.68 1.83 9.30
CA TRP A 331 22.50 0.96 9.47
C TRP A 331 21.65 0.90 8.20
N TYR A 332 21.43 2.03 7.51
CA TYR A 332 20.70 2.04 6.26
C TYR A 332 21.40 1.21 5.17
N GLU A 333 22.74 1.19 5.13
CA GLU A 333 23.53 0.34 4.24
C GLU A 333 23.34 -1.17 4.50
N GLN A 334 22.90 -1.55 5.71
CA GLN A 334 22.62 -2.94 6.06
C GLN A 334 21.18 -3.38 5.72
N VAL A 335 20.33 -2.47 5.27
CA VAL A 335 18.98 -2.81 4.78
C VAL A 335 19.12 -3.55 3.46
N GLY A 336 18.63 -4.79 3.39
CA GLY A 336 18.75 -5.60 2.17
C GLY A 336 17.89 -5.06 1.03
N ASP A 337 18.32 -5.31 -0.21
CA ASP A 337 17.61 -4.84 -1.42
C ASP A 337 16.16 -5.36 -1.51
N ASP A 338 15.89 -6.55 -0.96
CA ASP A 338 14.55 -7.16 -0.91
C ASP A 338 13.70 -6.66 0.27
N ASP A 339 14.23 -5.81 1.15
CA ASP A 339 13.48 -5.27 2.28
C ASP A 339 12.46 -4.23 1.80
N ALA A 340 11.28 -4.25 2.40
CA ALA A 340 10.23 -3.27 2.10
C ALA A 340 10.65 -1.81 2.33
N HIS A 341 11.68 -1.58 3.14
CA HIS A 341 12.23 -0.26 3.48
C HIS A 341 13.52 0.10 2.73
N ALA A 342 13.98 -0.73 1.77
CA ALA A 342 15.21 -0.47 1.03
C ALA A 342 15.19 0.89 0.36
N PHE A 343 14.11 1.19 -0.36
CA PHE A 343 13.94 2.50 -1.02
C PHE A 343 13.99 3.67 -0.02
N ASP A 344 13.31 3.55 1.11
CA ASP A 344 13.27 4.61 2.12
C ASP A 344 14.65 4.78 2.81
N ALA A 345 15.38 3.69 3.02
CA ALA A 345 16.73 3.71 3.58
C ALA A 345 17.70 4.48 2.69
N ASP A 346 17.69 4.21 1.39
CA ASP A 346 18.52 4.90 0.41
C ASP A 346 18.14 6.37 0.29
N LEU A 347 16.84 6.67 0.29
CA LEU A 347 16.34 8.04 0.22
C LEU A 347 16.82 8.88 1.43
N ARG A 348 16.73 8.32 2.63
CA ARG A 348 17.23 8.94 3.87
C ARG A 348 18.75 9.08 3.84
N SER A 349 19.45 8.07 3.33
CA SER A 349 20.91 8.10 3.17
C SER A 349 21.34 9.25 2.27
N ALA A 350 20.66 9.47 1.16
CA ALA A 350 20.95 10.60 0.27
C ALA A 350 20.78 11.95 0.97
N VAL A 351 19.69 12.13 1.72
CA VAL A 351 19.46 13.37 2.49
C VAL A 351 20.56 13.58 3.55
N ILE A 352 20.96 12.53 4.27
CA ILE A 352 22.03 12.61 5.26
C ILE A 352 23.38 12.96 4.59
N LEU A 353 23.72 12.31 3.47
CA LEU A 353 24.94 12.62 2.71
C LEU A 353 24.98 14.09 2.28
N HIS A 354 23.86 14.60 1.77
CA HIS A 354 23.75 16.01 1.38
C HIS A 354 23.99 16.95 2.57
N THR A 355 23.35 16.69 3.72
CA THR A 355 23.53 17.50 4.94
C THR A 355 24.96 17.46 5.49
N GLN A 356 25.72 16.40 5.18
CA GLN A 356 27.16 16.29 5.49
C GLN A 356 28.07 17.01 4.48
N GLY A 357 27.50 17.67 3.46
CA GLY A 357 28.25 18.33 2.39
C GLY A 357 28.73 17.37 1.29
N LYS A 358 28.35 16.10 1.31
CA LYS A 358 28.65 15.09 0.30
C LYS A 358 27.62 15.10 -0.83
N GLN A 359 27.41 16.29 -1.40
CA GLN A 359 26.35 16.54 -2.40
C GLN A 359 26.43 15.58 -3.59
N ALA A 360 27.65 15.37 -4.13
CA ALA A 360 27.83 14.49 -5.29
C ALA A 360 27.42 13.04 -5.02
N GLU A 361 27.74 12.51 -3.83
CA GLU A 361 27.35 11.16 -3.41
C GLU A 361 25.82 11.06 -3.23
N ALA A 362 25.19 12.09 -2.65
CA ALA A 362 23.75 12.16 -2.47
C ALA A 362 22.99 12.10 -3.80
N HIS A 363 23.38 12.96 -4.75
CA HIS A 363 22.74 12.98 -6.08
C HIS A 363 22.99 11.69 -6.88
N GLN A 364 24.19 11.11 -6.76
CA GLN A 364 24.48 9.83 -7.40
C GLN A 364 23.56 8.71 -6.87
N LEU A 365 23.35 8.65 -5.57
CA LEU A 365 22.44 7.67 -4.97
C LEU A 365 20.98 7.89 -5.44
N LEU A 366 20.51 9.14 -5.46
CA LEU A 366 19.18 9.48 -5.94
C LEU A 366 18.99 9.19 -7.43
N GLU A 367 20.02 9.40 -8.26
CA GLU A 367 19.98 9.02 -9.68
C GLU A 367 19.89 7.49 -9.84
N GLN A 368 20.62 6.71 -9.04
CA GLN A 368 20.52 5.26 -9.03
C GLN A 368 19.11 4.81 -8.62
N LEU A 369 18.52 5.42 -7.60
CA LEU A 369 17.14 5.15 -7.21
C LEU A 369 16.16 5.44 -8.35
N GLN A 370 16.27 6.59 -9.00
CA GLN A 370 15.43 6.94 -10.13
C GLN A 370 15.50 5.89 -11.25
N LEU A 371 16.68 5.35 -11.54
CA LEU A 371 16.88 4.32 -12.57
C LEU A 371 16.33 2.96 -12.13
N SER A 372 16.47 2.59 -10.87
CA SER A 372 15.99 1.30 -10.34
C SER A 372 14.46 1.22 -10.25
N TYR A 373 13.78 2.35 -10.14
CA TYR A 373 12.33 2.42 -9.94
C TYR A 373 11.57 3.02 -11.13
N LEU A 374 12.09 2.89 -12.35
CA LEU A 374 11.42 3.39 -13.57
C LEU A 374 10.01 2.82 -13.77
N ASP A 375 9.80 1.54 -13.43
CA ASP A 375 8.51 0.86 -13.54
C ASP A 375 7.59 1.09 -12.31
N HIS A 376 8.02 1.93 -11.35
CA HIS A 376 7.31 2.21 -10.11
C HIS A 376 7.07 3.73 -9.97
N PRO A 377 6.00 4.28 -10.58
CA PRO A 377 5.80 5.73 -10.69
C PRO A 377 5.80 6.50 -9.36
N ALA A 378 5.35 5.88 -8.28
CA ALA A 378 5.31 6.52 -6.96
C ALA A 378 6.71 6.72 -6.38
N GLN A 379 7.56 5.68 -6.43
CA GLN A 379 8.96 5.73 -5.95
C GLN A 379 9.81 6.63 -6.85
N LEU A 380 9.67 6.51 -8.17
CA LEU A 380 10.35 7.39 -9.13
C LEU A 380 10.04 8.86 -8.85
N ARG A 381 8.77 9.21 -8.66
CA ARG A 381 8.37 10.58 -8.31
C ARG A 381 9.01 11.03 -7.01
N GLN A 382 8.97 10.20 -5.96
CA GLN A 382 9.53 10.54 -4.65
C GLN A 382 11.05 10.77 -4.72
N ALA A 383 11.79 9.90 -5.41
CA ALA A 383 13.23 10.06 -5.61
C ALA A 383 13.56 11.34 -6.40
N CYS A 384 12.77 11.64 -7.46
CA CYS A 384 12.95 12.87 -8.23
C CYS A 384 12.63 14.13 -7.42
N GLN A 385 11.58 14.10 -6.58
CA GLN A 385 11.24 15.23 -5.71
C GLN A 385 12.36 15.54 -4.73
N VAL A 386 12.86 14.51 -4.02
CA VAL A 386 13.97 14.71 -3.08
C VAL A 386 15.22 15.24 -3.80
N ASP A 387 15.60 14.65 -4.94
CA ASP A 387 16.77 15.07 -5.71
C ASP A 387 16.66 16.53 -6.20
N ALA A 388 15.47 16.90 -6.69
CA ALA A 388 15.19 18.25 -7.14
C ALA A 388 15.19 19.27 -5.98
N GLU A 389 14.61 18.91 -4.82
CA GLU A 389 14.64 19.75 -3.61
C GLU A 389 16.09 20.01 -3.14
N LEU A 390 16.95 18.99 -3.18
CA LEU A 390 18.37 19.18 -2.85
C LEU A 390 19.06 20.11 -3.85
N TYR A 391 18.80 19.96 -5.15
CA TYR A 391 19.34 20.90 -6.16
C TYR A 391 18.76 22.31 -6.01
N GLN A 392 17.51 22.47 -5.58
CA GLN A 392 16.94 23.80 -5.28
C GLN A 392 17.63 24.45 -4.07
N GLN A 393 17.91 23.67 -3.01
CA GLN A 393 18.70 24.17 -1.86
C GLN A 393 20.11 24.65 -2.29
N GLU A 394 20.68 24.01 -3.29
CA GLU A 394 21.94 24.42 -3.94
C GLU A 394 21.76 25.59 -4.92
N GLN A 395 20.55 26.08 -5.12
CA GLN A 395 20.17 27.07 -6.15
C GLN A 395 20.48 26.60 -7.59
N ASN A 396 20.53 25.29 -7.80
CA ASN A 396 20.81 24.67 -9.09
C ASN A 396 19.50 24.25 -9.80
N TYR A 397 18.67 25.23 -10.12
CA TYR A 397 17.37 25.01 -10.74
C TYR A 397 17.45 24.25 -12.07
N ALA A 398 18.54 24.43 -12.83
CA ALA A 398 18.73 23.72 -14.09
C ALA A 398 18.84 22.19 -13.91
N LYS A 399 19.51 21.73 -12.85
CA LYS A 399 19.57 20.30 -12.54
C LYS A 399 18.26 19.79 -11.94
N ALA A 400 17.60 20.57 -11.09
CA ALA A 400 16.28 20.24 -10.57
C ALA A 400 15.26 20.03 -11.71
N GLU A 401 15.22 20.93 -12.68
CA GLU A 401 14.40 20.81 -13.90
C GLU A 401 14.75 19.54 -14.69
N ALA A 402 16.04 19.29 -14.93
CA ALA A 402 16.49 18.14 -15.70
C ALA A 402 16.06 16.81 -15.04
N THR A 403 16.07 16.75 -13.71
CA THR A 403 15.60 15.58 -12.95
C THR A 403 14.13 15.30 -13.21
N PHE A 404 13.25 16.28 -13.06
CA PHE A 404 11.82 16.11 -13.38
C PHE A 404 11.58 15.81 -14.87
N SER A 405 12.34 16.46 -15.75
CA SER A 405 12.17 16.28 -17.20
C SER A 405 12.51 14.86 -17.65
N ARG A 406 13.55 14.24 -17.07
CA ARG A 406 13.88 12.82 -17.32
C ARG A 406 12.74 11.90 -16.87
N ALA A 407 12.22 12.10 -15.68
CA ALA A 407 11.12 11.27 -15.16
C ALA A 407 9.84 11.44 -16.00
N LEU A 408 9.54 12.65 -16.47
CA LEU A 408 8.40 12.91 -17.35
C LEU A 408 8.55 12.29 -18.75
N GLN A 409 9.74 11.89 -19.19
CA GLN A 409 9.90 11.08 -20.41
C GLN A 409 9.40 9.65 -20.19
N VAL A 410 9.48 9.13 -18.99
CA VAL A 410 8.99 7.79 -18.61
C VAL A 410 7.50 7.80 -18.27
N VAL A 411 7.06 8.81 -17.52
CA VAL A 411 5.67 8.98 -17.06
C VAL A 411 5.14 10.37 -17.42
N PRO A 412 4.83 10.64 -18.71
CA PRO A 412 4.59 11.98 -19.24
C PRO A 412 3.45 12.76 -18.59
N ASN A 413 2.49 12.05 -18.00
CA ASN A 413 1.27 12.63 -17.42
C ASN A 413 1.21 12.45 -15.89
N ASP A 414 2.37 12.25 -15.21
CA ASP A 414 2.36 12.20 -13.75
C ASP A 414 2.13 13.59 -13.15
N PRO A 415 1.02 13.79 -12.41
CA PRO A 415 0.67 15.10 -11.87
C PRO A 415 1.70 15.65 -10.87
N GLY A 416 2.34 14.77 -10.08
CA GLY A 416 3.33 15.18 -9.09
C GLY A 416 4.62 15.69 -9.73
N LEU A 417 5.08 15.03 -10.79
CA LEU A 417 6.28 15.45 -11.53
C LEU A 417 6.03 16.77 -12.29
N LEU A 418 4.85 16.93 -12.91
CA LEU A 418 4.45 18.19 -13.55
C LEU A 418 4.37 19.33 -12.53
N TYR A 419 3.78 19.07 -11.37
CA TYR A 419 3.70 20.04 -10.29
C TYR A 419 5.08 20.48 -9.80
N GLY A 420 5.96 19.52 -9.49
CA GLY A 420 7.32 19.79 -9.02
C GLY A 420 8.17 20.56 -10.04
N ARG A 421 8.08 20.18 -11.33
CA ARG A 421 8.80 20.91 -12.39
C ARG A 421 8.24 22.32 -12.59
N GLY A 422 6.92 22.47 -12.54
CA GLY A 422 6.28 23.78 -12.61
C GLY A 422 6.72 24.71 -11.50
N LEU A 423 6.83 24.24 -10.26
CA LEU A 423 7.39 25.01 -9.16
C LEU A 423 8.88 25.38 -9.41
N THR A 424 9.67 24.39 -9.85
CA THR A 424 11.09 24.65 -10.20
C THR A 424 11.25 25.73 -11.27
N TYR A 425 10.41 25.71 -12.30
CA TYR A 425 10.39 26.74 -13.32
C TYR A 425 9.99 28.11 -12.75
N ALA A 426 8.99 28.15 -11.85
CA ALA A 426 8.57 29.39 -11.22
C ALA A 426 9.71 30.00 -10.38
N ASP A 427 10.39 29.20 -9.56
CA ASP A 427 11.52 29.61 -8.74
C ASP A 427 12.72 30.08 -9.59
N ALA A 428 12.92 29.46 -10.76
CA ALA A 428 13.94 29.84 -11.73
C ALA A 428 13.55 31.10 -12.56
N GLY A 429 12.37 31.67 -12.35
CA GLY A 429 11.84 32.80 -13.13
C GLY A 429 11.40 32.43 -14.56
N GLN A 430 11.28 31.15 -14.88
CA GLN A 430 10.85 30.65 -16.20
C GLN A 430 9.32 30.51 -16.26
N ILE A 431 8.63 31.61 -16.08
CA ILE A 431 7.18 31.70 -15.85
C ILE A 431 6.36 31.01 -16.95
N ASP A 432 6.75 31.15 -18.23
CA ASP A 432 6.02 30.53 -19.34
C ASP A 432 6.01 29.00 -19.24
N LEU A 433 7.12 28.41 -18.84
CA LEU A 433 7.24 26.97 -18.66
C LEU A 433 6.47 26.47 -17.42
N ALA A 434 6.53 27.23 -16.33
CA ALA A 434 5.74 26.94 -15.13
C ALA A 434 4.22 26.92 -15.45
N VAL A 435 3.74 27.93 -16.17
CA VAL A 435 2.35 28.03 -16.61
C VAL A 435 1.95 26.84 -17.50
N GLN A 436 2.83 26.41 -18.42
CA GLN A 436 2.57 25.26 -19.28
C GLN A 436 2.40 23.98 -18.48
N ASP A 437 3.28 23.70 -17.53
CA ASP A 437 3.21 22.50 -16.70
C ASP A 437 1.98 22.47 -15.81
N PHE A 438 1.64 23.58 -15.14
CA PHE A 438 0.43 23.67 -14.31
C PHE A 438 -0.85 23.56 -15.16
N GLN A 439 -0.90 24.18 -16.34
CA GLN A 439 -2.02 24.03 -17.26
C GLN A 439 -2.15 22.60 -17.79
N HIS A 440 -1.03 21.93 -18.07
CA HIS A 440 -1.04 20.52 -18.45
C HIS A 440 -1.60 19.65 -17.31
N LEU A 441 -1.13 19.88 -16.09
CA LEU A 441 -1.64 19.18 -14.90
C LEU A 441 -3.15 19.37 -14.74
N LEU A 442 -3.63 20.59 -14.87
CA LEU A 442 -5.07 20.91 -14.76
C LEU A 442 -5.91 20.32 -15.92
N LYS A 443 -5.33 20.03 -17.08
CA LYS A 443 -6.01 19.27 -18.14
C LYS A 443 -6.16 17.79 -17.77
N ILE A 444 -5.14 17.20 -17.13
CA ILE A 444 -5.14 15.79 -16.68
C ILE A 444 -6.07 15.64 -15.45
N LYS A 445 -6.01 16.58 -14.52
CA LYS A 445 -6.75 16.55 -13.25
C LYS A 445 -7.49 17.85 -13.05
N PRO A 446 -8.63 18.05 -13.72
CA PRO A 446 -9.44 19.25 -13.57
C PRO A 446 -9.89 19.43 -12.11
N GLY A 447 -9.71 20.63 -11.58
CA GLY A 447 -10.07 20.96 -10.21
C GLY A 447 -9.00 20.55 -9.16
N ASP A 448 -7.78 20.19 -9.57
CA ASP A 448 -6.67 20.04 -8.62
C ASP A 448 -6.42 21.38 -7.93
N VAL A 449 -6.61 21.38 -6.60
CA VAL A 449 -6.59 22.61 -5.78
C VAL A 449 -5.17 23.18 -5.69
N ASP A 450 -4.18 22.32 -5.53
CA ASP A 450 -2.80 22.75 -5.34
C ASP A 450 -2.23 23.29 -6.66
N ALA A 451 -2.53 22.66 -7.79
CA ALA A 451 -2.17 23.16 -9.11
C ALA A 451 -2.89 24.49 -9.46
N SER A 452 -4.18 24.61 -9.08
CA SER A 452 -4.91 25.85 -9.28
C SER A 452 -4.31 26.99 -8.45
N ASN A 453 -3.92 26.72 -7.21
CA ASN A 453 -3.23 27.67 -6.36
C ASN A 453 -1.87 28.07 -6.92
N ALA A 454 -1.05 27.09 -7.34
CA ALA A 454 0.28 27.34 -7.88
C ALA A 454 0.24 28.17 -9.17
N LEU A 455 -0.66 27.80 -10.12
CA LEU A 455 -0.84 28.57 -11.34
C LEU A 455 -1.35 29.98 -11.05
N GLY A 456 -2.35 30.11 -10.18
CA GLY A 456 -2.91 31.40 -9.81
C GLY A 456 -1.89 32.30 -9.14
N TYR A 457 -1.08 31.77 -8.22
CA TYR A 457 0.02 32.49 -7.59
C TYR A 457 1.10 32.91 -8.62
N THR A 458 1.53 31.98 -9.45
CA THR A 458 2.57 32.25 -10.49
C THR A 458 2.15 33.36 -11.44
N LEU A 459 0.89 33.36 -11.88
CA LEU A 459 0.34 34.42 -12.73
C LEU A 459 0.26 35.75 -11.96
N ALA A 460 -0.20 35.74 -10.72
CA ALA A 460 -0.29 36.93 -9.88
C ALA A 460 1.10 37.52 -9.61
N ASP A 461 2.07 36.71 -9.22
CA ASP A 461 3.41 37.19 -8.93
C ASP A 461 4.10 37.76 -10.17
N ALA A 462 3.94 37.14 -11.32
CA ALA A 462 4.40 37.66 -12.60
C ALA A 462 3.60 38.87 -13.12
N ASN A 463 2.55 39.29 -12.40
CA ASN A 463 1.61 40.33 -12.82
C ASN A 463 1.03 40.10 -14.23
N ARG A 464 0.65 38.84 -14.51
CA ARG A 464 0.14 38.36 -15.81
C ARG A 464 -1.23 37.74 -15.62
N ASP A 465 -2.12 37.95 -16.57
CA ASP A 465 -3.46 37.36 -16.62
C ASP A 465 -4.16 37.28 -15.24
N LEU A 466 -4.19 38.43 -14.55
CA LEU A 466 -4.81 38.54 -13.22
C LEU A 466 -6.27 38.06 -13.16
N PRO A 467 -7.10 38.20 -14.22
CA PRO A 467 -8.45 37.61 -14.21
C PRO A 467 -8.47 36.09 -14.14
N GLU A 468 -7.55 35.39 -14.84
CA GLU A 468 -7.45 33.92 -14.74
C GLU A 468 -6.87 33.51 -13.38
N ALA A 469 -5.86 34.25 -12.87
CA ALA A 469 -5.35 34.05 -11.51
C ALA A 469 -6.47 34.15 -10.47
N GLU A 470 -7.36 35.16 -10.60
CA GLU A 470 -8.48 35.34 -9.68
C GLU A 470 -9.44 34.17 -9.71
N LYS A 471 -9.82 33.67 -10.88
CA LYS A 471 -10.70 32.52 -11.06
C LYS A 471 -10.11 31.25 -10.42
N LEU A 472 -8.83 30.99 -10.66
CA LEU A 472 -8.13 29.84 -10.12
C LEU A 472 -8.03 29.89 -8.60
N LEU A 473 -7.64 31.03 -8.03
CA LEU A 473 -7.51 31.23 -6.59
C LEU A 473 -8.87 31.27 -5.87
N GLN A 474 -9.92 31.75 -6.52
CA GLN A 474 -11.29 31.65 -5.98
C GLN A 474 -11.73 30.18 -5.87
N ALA A 475 -11.46 29.37 -6.90
CA ALA A 475 -11.76 27.94 -6.88
C ALA A 475 -10.96 27.20 -5.79
N ALA A 476 -9.66 27.51 -5.66
CA ALA A 476 -8.82 26.93 -4.62
C ALA A 476 -9.33 27.28 -3.21
N ARG A 477 -9.67 28.55 -2.95
CA ARG A 477 -10.26 28.99 -1.67
C ARG A 477 -11.61 28.35 -1.36
N ALA A 478 -12.45 28.15 -2.36
CA ALA A 478 -13.73 27.49 -2.16
C ALA A 478 -13.55 26.02 -1.73
N ALA A 479 -12.51 25.35 -2.23
CA ALA A 479 -12.20 23.97 -1.90
C ALA A 479 -11.48 23.80 -0.55
N LYS A 480 -10.57 24.72 -0.21
CA LYS A 480 -9.79 24.72 1.04
C LYS A 480 -9.81 26.11 1.69
N PRO A 481 -10.91 26.53 2.34
CA PRO A 481 -11.08 27.91 2.82
C PRO A 481 -10.13 28.32 3.94
N ASP A 482 -9.65 27.36 4.73
CA ASP A 482 -8.79 27.61 5.89
C ASP A 482 -7.29 27.34 5.62
N ASP A 483 -6.91 27.11 4.36
CA ASP A 483 -5.52 26.85 3.99
C ASP A 483 -4.71 28.16 3.97
N PRO A 484 -3.65 28.31 4.80
CA PRO A 484 -2.88 29.53 4.88
C PRO A 484 -2.10 29.85 3.59
N ALA A 485 -1.65 28.84 2.84
CA ALA A 485 -0.91 29.06 1.60
C ALA A 485 -1.84 29.62 0.50
N ILE A 486 -3.08 29.13 0.44
CA ILE A 486 -4.09 29.66 -0.48
C ILE A 486 -4.52 31.07 -0.06
N ALA A 487 -4.62 31.33 1.25
CA ALA A 487 -4.93 32.66 1.76
C ALA A 487 -3.80 33.66 1.43
N ASP A 488 -2.55 33.25 1.48
CA ASP A 488 -1.38 34.03 1.05
C ASP A 488 -1.44 34.34 -0.45
N SER A 489 -1.60 33.33 -1.29
CA SER A 489 -1.71 33.47 -2.75
C SER A 489 -2.85 34.43 -3.14
N TRP A 490 -3.99 34.30 -2.47
CA TRP A 490 -5.13 35.23 -2.67
C TRP A 490 -4.78 36.65 -2.24
N GLY A 491 -4.14 36.81 -1.08
CA GLY A 491 -3.71 38.12 -0.59
C GLY A 491 -2.70 38.77 -1.53
N TRP A 492 -1.75 37.98 -2.07
CA TRP A 492 -0.78 38.46 -3.04
C TRP A 492 -1.45 38.93 -4.35
N LEU A 493 -2.41 38.12 -4.86
CA LEU A 493 -3.22 38.53 -6.01
C LEU A 493 -3.95 39.86 -5.75
N GLN A 494 -4.61 40.03 -4.60
CA GLN A 494 -5.30 41.28 -4.26
C GLN A 494 -4.32 42.45 -4.21
N TYR A 495 -3.10 42.27 -3.74
CA TYR A 495 -2.04 43.25 -3.79
C TYR A 495 -1.69 43.65 -5.23
N ARG A 496 -1.51 42.69 -6.11
CA ARG A 496 -1.21 42.91 -7.54
C ARG A 496 -2.37 43.64 -8.27
N MET A 497 -3.59 43.41 -7.86
CA MET A 497 -4.77 44.12 -8.36
C MET A 497 -4.96 45.51 -7.75
N GLY A 498 -4.16 45.92 -6.75
CA GLY A 498 -4.25 47.18 -6.07
C GLY A 498 -5.23 47.24 -4.91
N ASN A 499 -5.85 46.14 -4.54
CA ASN A 499 -6.83 45.99 -3.45
C ASN A 499 -6.14 45.85 -2.09
N LEU A 500 -5.39 46.88 -1.65
CA LEU A 500 -4.49 46.80 -0.49
C LEU A 500 -5.16 46.35 0.81
N ASP A 501 -6.41 46.75 1.06
CA ASP A 501 -7.10 46.36 2.30
C ASP A 501 -7.49 44.90 2.33
N GLN A 502 -7.97 44.35 1.20
CA GLN A 502 -8.28 42.93 1.07
C GLN A 502 -6.99 42.07 1.13
N ALA A 503 -5.91 42.56 0.50
CA ALA A 503 -4.60 41.93 0.58
C ALA A 503 -4.11 41.85 2.02
N ALA A 504 -4.11 42.95 2.75
CA ALA A 504 -3.66 42.99 4.15
C ALA A 504 -4.52 42.10 5.07
N GLN A 505 -5.82 42.01 4.80
CA GLN A 505 -6.73 41.14 5.58
C GLN A 505 -6.40 39.66 5.35
N ALA A 506 -6.28 39.23 4.10
CA ALA A 506 -6.00 37.84 3.75
C ALA A 506 -4.64 37.42 4.26
N LEU A 507 -3.58 38.19 3.98
CA LEU A 507 -2.20 37.92 4.41
C LEU A 507 -2.05 37.91 5.93
N ARG A 508 -2.77 38.78 6.65
CA ARG A 508 -2.78 38.76 8.12
C ARG A 508 -3.43 37.48 8.65
N GLY A 509 -4.50 37.00 8.02
CA GLY A 509 -5.12 35.71 8.34
C GLY A 509 -4.15 34.56 8.14
N ALA A 510 -3.48 34.49 7.00
CA ALA A 510 -2.47 33.50 6.69
C ALA A 510 -1.31 33.53 7.70
N TRP A 511 -0.77 34.71 7.99
CA TRP A 511 0.31 34.92 8.96
C TRP A 511 -0.04 34.50 10.38
N LEU A 512 -1.28 34.72 10.82
CA LEU A 512 -1.74 34.29 12.15
C LEU A 512 -1.98 32.78 12.22
N ALA A 513 -2.43 32.16 11.14
CA ALA A 513 -2.66 30.73 11.08
C ALA A 513 -1.34 29.94 11.03
N ARG A 514 -0.38 30.45 10.27
CA ARG A 514 0.97 29.85 10.18
C ARG A 514 2.02 30.94 9.98
N LYS A 515 2.96 31.02 10.91
CA LYS A 515 4.12 31.91 10.78
C LYS A 515 5.08 31.33 9.73
N ASP A 516 5.06 31.95 8.55
CA ASP A 516 5.87 31.58 7.40
C ASP A 516 6.59 32.82 6.88
N ALA A 517 7.88 32.69 6.54
CA ALA A 517 8.71 33.84 6.19
C ALA A 517 8.19 34.58 4.95
N ASP A 518 7.76 33.86 3.90
CA ASP A 518 7.28 34.46 2.66
C ASP A 518 5.93 35.16 2.86
N VAL A 519 5.02 34.53 3.61
CA VAL A 519 3.74 35.16 4.02
C VAL A 519 4.01 36.46 4.80
N GLY A 520 4.99 36.44 5.69
CA GLY A 520 5.40 37.63 6.43
C GLY A 520 5.97 38.73 5.54
N VAL A 521 6.76 38.36 4.54
CA VAL A 521 7.28 39.29 3.54
C VAL A 521 6.15 39.94 2.74
N HIS A 522 5.21 39.13 2.21
CA HIS A 522 4.04 39.65 1.48
C HIS A 522 3.20 40.59 2.34
N LEU A 523 2.91 40.25 3.58
CA LEU A 523 2.18 41.12 4.51
C LEU A 523 2.95 42.41 4.77
N GLY A 524 4.24 42.36 4.99
CA GLY A 524 5.08 43.53 5.20
C GLY A 524 5.09 44.46 4.00
N GLU A 525 5.21 43.95 2.77
CA GLU A 525 5.14 44.75 1.55
C GLU A 525 3.79 45.48 1.41
N VAL A 526 2.69 44.76 1.65
CA VAL A 526 1.35 45.34 1.57
C VAL A 526 1.15 46.45 2.62
N LEU A 527 1.57 46.22 3.86
CA LEU A 527 1.50 47.21 4.94
C LEU A 527 2.36 48.45 4.61
N TRP A 528 3.53 48.24 4.04
CA TRP A 528 4.38 49.34 3.59
C TRP A 528 3.71 50.19 2.51
N LYS A 529 3.09 49.55 1.52
CA LYS A 529 2.32 50.23 0.46
C LYS A 529 1.08 50.94 0.99
N GLN A 530 0.49 50.48 2.08
CA GLN A 530 -0.61 51.19 2.79
C GLN A 530 -0.09 52.42 3.59
N GLY A 531 1.20 52.70 3.62
CA GLY A 531 1.82 53.74 4.46
C GLY A 531 2.00 53.35 5.93
N ARG A 532 1.73 52.10 6.29
CA ARG A 532 1.85 51.54 7.65
C ARG A 532 3.25 51.02 7.93
N GLN A 533 4.24 51.89 7.74
CA GLN A 533 5.66 51.50 7.76
C GLN A 533 6.11 50.87 9.08
N GLN A 534 5.59 51.37 10.23
CA GLN A 534 5.95 50.81 11.54
C GLN A 534 5.41 49.39 11.73
N ASP A 535 4.22 49.09 11.20
CA ASP A 535 3.66 47.74 11.24
C ASP A 535 4.40 46.82 10.31
N ALA A 536 4.76 47.27 9.10
CA ALA A 536 5.56 46.53 8.16
C ALA A 536 6.93 46.17 8.76
N GLN A 537 7.60 47.13 9.40
CA GLN A 537 8.90 46.88 10.04
C GLN A 537 8.82 45.80 11.13
N ARG A 538 7.74 45.84 11.96
CA ARG A 538 7.52 44.79 12.97
C ARG A 538 7.41 43.37 12.35
N ILE A 539 6.67 43.26 11.25
CA ILE A 539 6.54 41.99 10.54
C ILE A 539 7.91 41.55 9.95
N PHE A 540 8.64 42.47 9.30
CA PHE A 540 9.98 42.15 8.77
C PHE A 540 10.98 41.74 9.87
N ASP A 541 10.88 42.31 11.06
CA ASP A 541 11.71 41.91 12.20
C ASP A 541 11.30 40.53 12.74
N GLU A 542 10.02 40.17 12.69
CA GLU A 542 9.57 38.80 12.98
C GLU A 542 10.09 37.81 11.92
N VAL A 543 10.03 38.14 10.63
CA VAL A 543 10.56 37.32 9.53
C VAL A 543 12.06 37.07 9.71
N ARG A 544 12.86 38.11 10.05
CA ARG A 544 14.31 37.95 10.32
C ARG A 544 14.61 36.98 11.47
N LYS A 545 13.70 36.89 12.46
CA LYS A 545 13.86 35.92 13.55
C LYS A 545 13.51 34.51 13.13
N LEU A 546 12.57 34.34 12.19
CA LEU A 546 12.17 33.05 11.64
C LEU A 546 13.20 32.51 10.63
N ASP A 547 13.60 33.38 9.70
CA ASP A 547 14.60 33.08 8.67
C ASP A 547 15.60 34.27 8.54
N PRO A 548 16.75 34.23 9.24
CA PRO A 548 17.78 35.27 9.15
C PRO A 548 18.36 35.46 7.76
N HIS A 549 18.23 34.46 6.88
CA HIS A 549 18.79 34.47 5.53
C HIS A 549 17.75 34.57 4.42
N SER A 550 16.51 34.94 4.74
CA SER A 550 15.40 35.04 3.77
C SER A 550 15.77 35.89 2.55
N ASN A 551 15.85 35.24 1.40
CA ASN A 551 16.07 35.89 0.11
C ASN A 551 14.86 36.75 -0.29
N SER A 552 13.66 36.30 -0.02
CA SER A 552 12.42 37.03 -0.30
C SER A 552 12.37 38.35 0.47
N LEU A 553 12.75 38.35 1.76
CA LEU A 553 12.85 39.59 2.54
C LEU A 553 13.91 40.55 1.98
N GLN A 554 15.08 40.03 1.62
CA GLN A 554 16.14 40.89 1.04
C GLN A 554 15.69 41.55 -0.28
N GLN A 555 15.02 40.80 -1.13
CA GLN A 555 14.47 41.31 -2.40
C GLN A 555 13.33 42.32 -2.15
N ALA A 556 12.43 42.04 -1.22
CA ALA A 556 11.36 42.96 -0.84
C ALA A 556 11.91 44.31 -0.34
N LEU A 557 12.90 44.28 0.55
CA LEU A 557 13.54 45.50 1.08
C LEU A 557 14.22 46.31 -0.02
N LYS A 558 14.88 45.64 -1.01
CA LYS A 558 15.44 46.33 -2.18
C LYS A 558 14.36 47.00 -3.04
N ARG A 559 13.19 46.37 -3.21
CA ARG A 559 12.08 46.99 -3.96
C ARG A 559 11.43 48.16 -3.24
N LEU A 560 11.42 48.14 -1.91
CA LEU A 560 10.81 49.18 -1.08
C LEU A 560 11.72 50.38 -0.82
N HIS A 561 13.02 50.17 -0.87
CA HIS A 561 14.07 51.20 -0.70
C HIS A 561 15.04 51.17 -1.91
N PRO A 562 14.65 51.63 -3.10
CA PRO A 562 15.45 51.62 -4.30
C PRO A 562 16.69 52.51 -4.22
#